data_5b6d4a6b5af40c77887f1bd437486f0c
#
_entry.id   5b6d4a6b5af40c77887f1bd437486f0c
#
_cell.length_a   1.000
_cell.length_b   1.000
_cell.length_c   1.000
_cell.angle_alpha   90.00
_cell.angle_beta   90.00
_cell.angle_gamma   90.00
#
_symmetry.space_group_name_H-M   'P 1'
#
loop_
_entity.id
_entity.type
_entity.pdbx_description
1 polymer ?
#
loop_
_entity_poly.entity_id
_entity_poly.type
_entity_poly.pdbx_seq_one_letter_code
_entity_poly.pdbx_strand_id
1 'polypeptide(L)'
;MKFVTLYESLLEAVTTEYDTLHVLKQSPRGAVSVVRHKKSGTRYVFRRYSGSGEVYRRLLPVLCPHLPQIMEAAEQDGQTAVLEEYVQGDTLAELLMGARLTEREARQVTIQLCQALHVLHSMGAVHRDVKPENVILRGSDAVLIDFDAARIYKDTSESDTQVLGTTGFAAPEQYGIFQSDERADIFSLGVLLNIVLTGKHPSREMAAGKMGRIVRKCTMTAPEQRYQSARALMEVL
;
A
#
# COMPACT_ATOMS: atom_id res chain seq x y z
N MET A 1 0.32 -16.18 37.40
CA MET A 1 0.72 -16.52 36.00
C MET A 1 0.64 -15.25 35.16
N LYS A 2 1.76 -14.81 34.58
CA LYS A 2 1.69 -13.73 33.55
C LYS A 2 1.09 -14.33 32.30
N PHE A 3 -0.04 -13.80 31.85
CA PHE A 3 -0.58 -14.20 30.56
C PHE A 3 0.33 -13.64 29.46
N VAL A 4 0.88 -14.51 28.63
CA VAL A 4 1.64 -14.11 27.44
C VAL A 4 0.65 -13.51 26.44
N THR A 5 0.90 -12.32 25.95
CA THR A 5 0.04 -11.67 24.98
C THR A 5 0.30 -12.21 23.57
N LEU A 6 -0.62 -12.01 22.63
CA LEU A 6 -0.41 -12.37 21.24
C LEU A 6 0.83 -11.68 20.64
N TYR A 7 1.07 -10.44 21.04
CA TYR A 7 2.25 -9.67 20.61
C TYR A 7 3.55 -10.32 21.09
N GLU A 8 3.63 -10.68 22.39
CA GLU A 8 4.79 -11.37 22.96
C GLU A 8 4.99 -12.75 22.31
N SER A 9 3.92 -13.50 22.12
CA SER A 9 3.95 -14.81 21.42
C SER A 9 4.46 -14.70 20.00
N LEU A 10 4.03 -13.67 19.24
CA LEU A 10 4.50 -13.45 17.86
C LEU A 10 5.99 -13.11 17.85
N LEU A 11 6.47 -12.26 18.76
CA LEU A 11 7.89 -11.92 18.85
C LEU A 11 8.75 -13.14 19.22
N GLU A 12 8.29 -13.96 20.16
CA GLU A 12 8.95 -15.21 20.55
C GLU A 12 9.01 -16.19 19.38
N ALA A 13 7.88 -16.41 18.69
CA ALA A 13 7.81 -17.27 17.51
C ALA A 13 8.78 -16.82 16.40
N VAL A 14 8.81 -15.51 16.08
CA VAL A 14 9.73 -15.00 15.06
C VAL A 14 11.19 -15.20 15.48
N THR A 15 11.53 -15.03 16.75
CA THR A 15 12.90 -15.21 17.26
C THR A 15 13.32 -16.68 17.26
N THR A 16 12.41 -17.60 17.59
CA THR A 16 12.73 -19.02 17.78
C THR A 16 12.60 -19.83 16.48
N GLU A 17 11.59 -19.55 15.65
CA GLU A 17 11.20 -20.36 14.50
C GLU A 17 11.65 -19.80 13.15
N TYR A 18 12.16 -18.56 13.12
CA TYR A 18 12.58 -17.91 11.87
C TYR A 18 14.03 -17.44 11.92
N ASP A 19 14.68 -17.45 10.75
CA ASP A 19 15.97 -16.80 10.51
C ASP A 19 15.74 -15.45 9.84
N THR A 20 16.31 -14.38 10.34
CA THR A 20 16.33 -13.09 9.63
C THR A 20 17.31 -13.15 8.47
N LEU A 21 16.84 -12.97 7.25
CA LEU A 21 17.68 -13.01 6.06
C LEU A 21 18.32 -11.64 5.80
N HIS A 22 17.52 -10.58 5.79
CA HIS A 22 17.99 -9.19 5.64
C HIS A 22 16.94 -8.20 6.12
N VAL A 23 17.39 -6.98 6.43
CA VAL A 23 16.54 -5.86 6.81
C VAL A 23 16.23 -5.03 5.58
N LEU A 24 14.93 -4.87 5.25
CA LEU A 24 14.47 -4.07 4.12
C LEU A 24 14.43 -2.58 4.45
N LYS A 25 13.99 -2.26 5.68
CA LYS A 25 13.83 -0.88 6.14
C LYS A 25 14.09 -0.81 7.64
N GLN A 26 14.80 0.22 8.06
CA GLN A 26 14.99 0.53 9.47
C GLN A 26 14.83 2.04 9.69
N SER A 27 14.07 2.41 10.71
CA SER A 27 13.80 3.79 11.07
C SER A 27 13.57 3.92 12.59
N PRO A 28 13.54 5.13 13.15
CA PRO A 28 13.17 5.33 14.56
C PRO A 28 11.77 4.80 14.90
N ARG A 29 10.89 4.66 13.90
CA ARG A 29 9.53 4.11 14.09
C ARG A 29 9.49 2.59 14.11
N GLY A 30 10.48 1.90 13.52
CA GLY A 30 10.47 0.45 13.44
C GLY A 30 11.35 -0.12 12.36
N ALA A 31 11.24 -1.43 12.17
CA ALA A 31 11.99 -2.18 11.17
C ALA A 31 11.09 -3.14 10.38
N VAL A 32 11.49 -3.38 9.13
CA VAL A 32 10.88 -4.36 8.23
C VAL A 32 11.98 -5.29 7.76
N SER A 33 11.79 -6.59 7.92
CA SER A 33 12.80 -7.61 7.61
C SER A 33 12.19 -8.76 6.82
N VAL A 34 12.98 -9.37 5.96
CA VAL A 34 12.65 -10.67 5.37
C VAL A 34 13.12 -11.74 6.34
N VAL A 35 12.20 -12.61 6.73
CA VAL A 35 12.45 -13.74 7.61
C VAL A 35 12.12 -15.06 6.89
N ARG A 36 12.82 -16.13 7.25
CA ARG A 36 12.61 -17.47 6.69
C ARG A 36 12.25 -18.43 7.80
N HIS A 37 11.12 -19.09 7.68
CA HIS A 37 10.71 -20.12 8.62
C HIS A 37 11.65 -21.33 8.56
N LYS A 38 12.26 -21.72 9.67
CA LYS A 38 13.35 -22.72 9.76
C LYS A 38 12.94 -24.11 9.25
N LYS A 39 11.68 -24.52 9.52
CA LYS A 39 11.20 -25.86 9.13
C LYS A 39 10.77 -25.93 7.67
N SER A 40 9.97 -24.96 7.17
CA SER A 40 9.41 -24.99 5.82
C SER A 40 10.31 -24.33 4.77
N GLY A 41 11.25 -23.48 5.19
CA GLY A 41 12.04 -22.65 4.27
C GLY A 41 11.25 -21.47 3.66
N THR A 42 9.95 -21.34 3.96
CA THR A 42 9.11 -20.29 3.42
C THR A 42 9.56 -18.92 3.92
N ARG A 43 9.57 -17.94 3.02
CA ARG A 43 9.93 -16.55 3.36
C ARG A 43 8.68 -15.74 3.68
N TYR A 44 8.83 -14.82 4.63
CA TYR A 44 7.82 -13.87 5.07
C TYR A 44 8.44 -12.50 5.25
N VAL A 45 7.62 -11.47 5.29
CA VAL A 45 8.01 -10.14 5.75
C VAL A 45 7.55 -10.01 7.20
N PHE A 46 8.47 -9.66 8.07
CA PHE A 46 8.18 -9.33 9.46
C PHE A 46 8.40 -7.83 9.66
N ARG A 47 7.35 -7.16 10.13
CA ARG A 47 7.43 -5.74 10.49
C ARG A 47 7.16 -5.55 11.97
N ARG A 48 7.88 -4.60 12.54
CA ARG A 48 7.65 -4.10 13.89
C ARG A 48 7.76 -2.59 13.87
N TYR A 49 6.72 -1.89 14.33
CA TYR A 49 6.70 -0.43 14.28
C TYR A 49 5.82 0.17 15.39
N SER A 50 6.08 1.46 15.72
CA SER A 50 5.21 2.25 16.60
C SER A 50 4.02 2.79 15.81
N GLY A 51 2.81 2.43 16.21
CA GLY A 51 1.57 2.83 15.57
C GLY A 51 0.50 1.74 15.63
N SER A 52 -0.70 2.05 15.11
CA SER A 52 -1.82 1.11 15.12
C SER A 52 -1.69 0.03 14.06
N GLY A 53 -1.94 -1.21 14.44
CA GLY A 53 -2.03 -2.39 13.57
C GLY A 53 -3.44 -2.66 13.03
N GLU A 54 -4.38 -1.73 13.18
CA GLU A 54 -5.80 -1.99 12.88
C GLU A 54 -6.04 -2.39 11.42
N VAL A 55 -5.36 -1.74 10.47
CA VAL A 55 -5.48 -2.11 9.03
C VAL A 55 -5.00 -3.54 8.80
N TYR A 56 -3.87 -3.93 9.35
CA TYR A 56 -3.33 -5.30 9.24
C TYR A 56 -4.28 -6.33 9.87
N ARG A 57 -4.86 -6.03 11.04
CA ARG A 57 -5.86 -6.92 11.68
C ARG A 57 -7.11 -7.11 10.82
N ARG A 58 -7.57 -6.06 10.14
CA ARG A 58 -8.71 -6.16 9.22
C ARG A 58 -8.37 -6.96 7.97
N LEU A 59 -7.10 -6.99 7.56
CA LEU A 59 -6.62 -7.76 6.43
C LEU A 59 -6.39 -9.25 6.73
N LEU A 60 -6.32 -9.69 7.99
CA LEU A 60 -6.12 -11.11 8.37
C LEU A 60 -7.07 -12.09 7.65
N PRO A 61 -8.41 -11.86 7.57
CA PRO A 61 -9.33 -12.77 6.89
C PRO A 61 -9.40 -12.55 5.37
N VAL A 62 -8.65 -11.58 4.82
CA VAL A 62 -8.80 -11.15 3.43
C VAL A 62 -7.92 -12.00 2.52
N LEU A 63 -8.52 -12.57 1.48
CA LEU A 63 -7.81 -13.22 0.38
C LEU A 63 -8.02 -12.39 -0.88
N CYS A 64 -6.99 -11.66 -1.29
CA CYS A 64 -6.98 -10.85 -2.51
C CYS A 64 -5.66 -11.09 -3.26
N PRO A 65 -5.68 -11.46 -4.55
CA PRO A 65 -4.45 -11.72 -5.29
C PRO A 65 -3.55 -10.49 -5.46
N HIS A 66 -4.11 -9.30 -5.21
CA HIS A 66 -3.42 -8.00 -5.37
C HIS A 66 -3.06 -7.35 -4.03
N LEU A 67 -3.14 -8.09 -2.93
CA LEU A 67 -2.68 -7.71 -1.59
C LEU A 67 -1.85 -8.86 -1.01
N PRO A 68 -0.81 -8.62 -0.20
CA PRO A 68 -0.12 -9.66 0.52
C PRO A 68 -1.07 -10.29 1.55
N GLN A 69 -0.97 -11.59 1.74
CA GLN A 69 -1.69 -12.25 2.82
C GLN A 69 -1.07 -11.89 4.17
N ILE A 70 -1.88 -11.45 5.10
CA ILE A 70 -1.45 -11.22 6.48
C ILE A 70 -1.60 -12.52 7.25
N MET A 71 -0.49 -13.01 7.79
CA MET A 71 -0.45 -14.27 8.53
C MET A 71 -0.79 -14.03 10.00
N GLU A 72 -0.27 -12.96 10.59
CA GLU A 72 -0.53 -12.56 11.97
C GLU A 72 -0.30 -11.05 12.14
N ALA A 73 -1.09 -10.42 13.01
CA ALA A 73 -0.95 -9.01 13.37
C ALA A 73 -1.35 -8.80 14.83
N ALA A 74 -0.41 -8.32 15.63
CA ALA A 74 -0.60 -8.08 17.05
C ALA A 74 -0.14 -6.69 17.45
N GLU A 75 -0.83 -6.11 18.45
CA GLU A 75 -0.52 -4.78 18.96
C GLU A 75 -0.49 -4.80 20.50
N GLN A 76 0.51 -4.15 21.07
CA GLN A 76 0.65 -3.98 22.51
C GLN A 76 1.40 -2.66 22.80
N ASP A 77 0.88 -1.86 23.72
CA ASP A 77 1.49 -0.60 24.19
C ASP A 77 1.90 0.35 23.05
N GLY A 78 1.05 0.43 22.00
CA GLY A 78 1.30 1.27 20.82
C GLY A 78 2.41 0.74 19.90
N GLN A 79 2.86 -0.50 20.11
CA GLN A 79 3.76 -1.22 19.21
C GLN A 79 2.98 -2.27 18.45
N THR A 80 3.17 -2.33 17.14
CA THR A 80 2.57 -3.32 16.25
C THR A 80 3.64 -4.27 15.71
N ALA A 81 3.32 -5.57 15.69
CA ALA A 81 4.10 -6.60 15.04
C ALA A 81 3.21 -7.33 14.01
N VAL A 82 3.73 -7.51 12.79
CA VAL A 82 3.00 -8.15 11.69
C VAL A 82 3.90 -9.17 11.01
N LEU A 83 3.35 -10.34 10.72
CA LEU A 83 3.94 -11.34 9.84
C LEU A 83 3.06 -11.42 8.59
N GLU A 84 3.64 -11.15 7.42
CA GLU A 84 2.91 -11.13 6.15
C GLU A 84 3.63 -11.92 5.05
N GLU A 85 2.92 -12.25 3.99
CA GLU A 85 3.46 -12.89 2.80
C GLU A 85 4.67 -12.13 2.25
N TYR A 86 5.75 -12.86 1.96
CA TYR A 86 6.83 -12.33 1.13
C TYR A 86 6.43 -12.43 -0.34
N VAL A 87 5.97 -11.34 -0.92
CA VAL A 87 5.63 -11.27 -2.34
C VAL A 87 6.92 -11.31 -3.15
N GLN A 88 7.11 -12.36 -3.94
CA GLN A 88 8.28 -12.50 -4.81
C GLN A 88 8.05 -11.79 -6.13
N GLY A 89 8.97 -10.91 -6.51
CA GLY A 89 8.93 -10.13 -7.75
C GLY A 89 9.75 -8.86 -7.61
N ASP A 90 9.86 -8.11 -8.69
CA ASP A 90 10.49 -6.79 -8.71
C ASP A 90 9.44 -5.72 -8.38
N THR A 91 9.86 -4.64 -7.75
CA THR A 91 8.99 -3.48 -7.60
C THR A 91 8.73 -2.82 -8.95
N LEU A 92 7.59 -2.19 -9.08
CA LEU A 92 7.28 -1.40 -10.27
C LEU A 92 8.29 -0.26 -10.45
N ALA A 93 8.85 0.27 -9.36
CA ALA A 93 9.91 1.27 -9.41
C ALA A 93 11.19 0.74 -10.08
N GLU A 94 11.63 -0.47 -9.71
CA GLU A 94 12.81 -1.13 -10.32
C GLU A 94 12.60 -1.36 -11.82
N LEU A 95 11.43 -1.85 -12.22
CA LEU A 95 11.10 -2.05 -13.64
C LEU A 95 11.12 -0.75 -14.43
N LEU A 96 10.63 0.33 -13.85
CA LEU A 96 10.59 1.65 -14.49
C LEU A 96 11.95 2.30 -14.67
N MET A 97 13.02 1.82 -14.01
CA MET A 97 14.39 2.26 -14.30
C MET A 97 14.86 1.90 -15.72
N GLY A 98 14.37 0.78 -16.28
CA GLY A 98 14.78 0.29 -17.59
C GLY A 98 13.74 0.38 -18.69
N ALA A 99 12.46 0.55 -18.36
CA ALA A 99 11.37 0.46 -19.32
C ALA A 99 10.18 1.36 -18.97
N ARG A 100 9.23 1.46 -19.91
CA ARG A 100 7.88 1.99 -19.70
C ARG A 100 6.89 0.88 -19.98
N LEU A 101 5.74 0.95 -19.35
CA LEU A 101 4.65 0.04 -19.67
C LEU A 101 3.93 0.51 -20.95
N THR A 102 3.53 -0.46 -21.75
CA THR A 102 2.56 -0.21 -22.82
C THR A 102 1.22 0.22 -22.21
N GLU A 103 0.36 0.86 -23.00
CA GLU A 103 -0.97 1.26 -22.52
C GLU A 103 -1.79 0.06 -22.01
N ARG A 104 -1.64 -1.11 -22.66
CA ARG A 104 -2.29 -2.36 -22.23
C ARG A 104 -1.80 -2.82 -20.85
N GLU A 105 -0.51 -2.84 -20.64
CA GLU A 105 0.10 -3.24 -19.35
C GLU A 105 -0.24 -2.24 -18.24
N ALA A 106 -0.10 -0.95 -18.51
CA ALA A 106 -0.46 0.11 -17.57
C ALA A 106 -1.93 0.03 -17.14
N ARG A 107 -2.83 -0.22 -18.10
CA ARG A 107 -4.24 -0.46 -17.83
C ARG A 107 -4.46 -1.68 -16.96
N GLN A 108 -3.79 -2.82 -17.26
CA GLN A 108 -3.92 -4.05 -16.48
C GLN A 108 -3.46 -3.85 -15.04
N VAL A 109 -2.26 -3.29 -14.84
CA VAL A 109 -1.72 -2.97 -13.52
C VAL A 109 -2.67 -2.05 -12.76
N THR A 110 -3.20 -1.01 -13.41
CA THR A 110 -4.10 -0.06 -12.75
C THR A 110 -5.42 -0.71 -12.34
N ILE A 111 -5.99 -1.62 -13.16
CA ILE A 111 -7.19 -2.39 -12.80
C ILE A 111 -6.93 -3.25 -11.56
N GLN A 112 -5.80 -3.95 -11.50
CA GLN A 112 -5.43 -4.81 -10.37
C GLN A 112 -5.23 -3.99 -9.09
N LEU A 113 -4.61 -2.81 -9.19
CA LEU A 113 -4.48 -1.89 -8.05
C LEU A 113 -5.84 -1.32 -7.62
N CYS A 114 -6.77 -1.06 -8.56
CA CYS A 114 -8.14 -0.70 -8.21
C CYS A 114 -8.85 -1.83 -7.44
N GLN A 115 -8.60 -3.09 -7.78
CA GLN A 115 -9.16 -4.24 -7.04
C GLN A 115 -8.61 -4.30 -5.61
N ALA A 116 -7.29 -4.12 -5.43
CA ALA A 116 -6.65 -4.03 -4.12
C ALA A 116 -7.24 -2.88 -3.28
N LEU A 117 -7.31 -1.69 -3.86
CA LEU A 117 -7.84 -0.51 -3.19
C LEU A 117 -9.34 -0.66 -2.87
N HIS A 118 -10.12 -1.28 -3.76
CA HIS A 118 -11.55 -1.53 -3.48
C HIS A 118 -11.73 -2.41 -2.23
N VAL A 119 -10.90 -3.42 -2.06
CA VAL A 119 -10.91 -4.26 -0.85
C VAL A 119 -10.58 -3.43 0.39
N LEU A 120 -9.51 -2.62 0.37
CA LEU A 120 -9.15 -1.74 1.48
C LEU A 120 -10.28 -0.74 1.81
N HIS A 121 -10.78 -0.05 0.80
CA HIS A 121 -11.85 0.96 0.95
C HIS A 121 -13.14 0.35 1.51
N SER A 122 -13.48 -0.90 1.11
CA SER A 122 -14.66 -1.60 1.65
C SER A 122 -14.56 -1.88 3.16
N MET A 123 -13.36 -1.89 3.71
CA MET A 123 -13.10 -2.01 5.15
C MET A 123 -12.94 -0.64 5.83
N GLY A 124 -13.17 0.46 5.10
CA GLY A 124 -12.95 1.81 5.58
C GLY A 124 -11.46 2.18 5.72
N ALA A 125 -10.55 1.43 5.09
CA ALA A 125 -9.12 1.71 5.12
C ALA A 125 -8.71 2.51 3.89
N VAL A 126 -7.88 3.54 4.07
CA VAL A 126 -7.24 4.33 3.01
C VAL A 126 -5.74 4.04 3.04
N HIS A 127 -5.13 3.71 1.90
CA HIS A 127 -3.73 3.30 1.81
C HIS A 127 -2.74 4.47 2.01
N ARG A 128 -2.99 5.61 1.37
CA ARG A 128 -2.28 6.90 1.53
C ARG A 128 -0.84 6.96 1.01
N ASP A 129 -0.29 5.85 0.51
CA ASP A 129 1.08 5.81 -0.05
C ASP A 129 1.17 4.92 -1.31
N VAL A 130 0.19 5.07 -2.23
CA VAL A 130 0.21 4.36 -3.53
C VAL A 130 1.28 4.97 -4.42
N LYS A 131 2.34 4.18 -4.72
CA LYS A 131 3.48 4.59 -5.54
C LYS A 131 4.20 3.36 -6.12
N PRO A 132 5.09 3.51 -7.13
CA PRO A 132 5.78 2.38 -7.76
C PRO A 132 6.58 1.50 -6.81
N GLU A 133 7.18 2.07 -5.75
CA GLU A 133 7.96 1.34 -4.74
C GLU A 133 7.10 0.40 -3.90
N ASN A 134 5.81 0.69 -3.79
CA ASN A 134 4.83 -0.09 -3.03
C ASN A 134 3.98 -1.02 -3.90
N VAL A 135 4.41 -1.29 -5.14
CA VAL A 135 3.78 -2.25 -6.05
C VAL A 135 4.81 -3.27 -6.48
N ILE A 136 4.57 -4.55 -6.19
CA ILE A 136 5.42 -5.66 -6.66
C ILE A 136 4.70 -6.36 -7.82
N LEU A 137 5.43 -6.66 -8.89
CA LEU A 137 4.93 -7.48 -10.00
C LEU A 137 5.31 -8.96 -9.77
N ARG A 138 4.31 -9.75 -9.41
CA ARG A 138 4.38 -11.21 -9.27
C ARG A 138 3.90 -11.85 -10.57
N GLY A 139 4.83 -12.06 -11.52
CA GLY A 139 4.44 -12.45 -12.88
C GLY A 139 3.60 -11.38 -13.56
N SER A 140 2.33 -11.67 -13.86
CA SER A 140 1.36 -10.71 -14.44
C SER A 140 0.54 -9.95 -13.41
N ASP A 141 0.69 -10.26 -12.13
CA ASP A 141 -0.12 -9.71 -11.06
C ASP A 141 0.61 -8.59 -10.33
N ALA A 142 -0.01 -7.41 -10.29
CA ALA A 142 0.43 -6.30 -9.44
C ALA A 142 -0.11 -6.51 -8.02
N VAL A 143 0.77 -6.45 -7.04
CA VAL A 143 0.45 -6.59 -5.61
C VAL A 143 0.82 -5.30 -4.90
N LEU A 144 -0.17 -4.66 -4.27
CA LEU A 144 0.02 -3.44 -3.49
C LEU A 144 0.46 -3.82 -2.08
N ILE A 145 1.60 -3.29 -1.64
CA ILE A 145 2.24 -3.60 -0.36
C ILE A 145 2.40 -2.34 0.50
N ASP A 146 2.81 -2.54 1.76
CA ASP A 146 3.19 -1.49 2.73
C ASP A 146 2.01 -0.61 3.21
N PHE A 147 1.33 -1.08 4.26
CA PHE A 147 0.20 -0.38 4.88
C PHE A 147 0.60 0.47 6.09
N ASP A 148 1.90 0.83 6.25
CA ASP A 148 2.39 1.61 7.41
C ASP A 148 1.79 3.03 7.46
N ALA A 149 1.42 3.58 6.30
CA ALA A 149 0.75 4.88 6.19
C ALA A 149 -0.78 4.75 6.18
N ALA A 150 -1.30 3.52 6.05
CA ALA A 150 -2.73 3.30 5.90
C ALA A 150 -3.49 3.60 7.20
N ARG A 151 -4.71 4.09 7.05
CA ARG A 151 -5.60 4.43 8.18
C ARG A 151 -7.01 3.95 7.94
N ILE A 152 -7.68 3.64 9.05
CA ILE A 152 -9.13 3.48 9.04
C ILE A 152 -9.76 4.87 9.09
N TYR A 153 -10.57 5.15 8.09
CA TYR A 153 -11.39 6.36 8.05
C TYR A 153 -12.41 6.31 9.20
N LYS A 154 -12.43 7.36 10.02
CA LYS A 154 -13.41 7.55 11.08
C LYS A 154 -14.26 8.77 10.75
N ASP A 155 -15.56 8.66 10.85
CA ASP A 155 -16.53 9.75 10.61
C ASP A 155 -16.44 10.90 11.63
N THR A 156 -15.45 10.84 12.53
CA THR A 156 -15.18 11.88 13.52
C THR A 156 -14.17 12.87 12.97
N SER A 157 -14.41 14.17 13.21
CA SER A 157 -13.62 15.32 12.73
C SER A 157 -12.19 15.42 13.29
N GLU A 158 -11.55 14.30 13.59
CA GLU A 158 -10.15 14.26 13.98
C GLU A 158 -9.28 14.47 12.73
N SER A 159 -8.62 15.63 12.68
CA SER A 159 -7.63 15.94 11.64
C SER A 159 -6.53 14.88 11.58
N ASP A 160 -6.03 14.63 10.38
CA ASP A 160 -4.81 13.85 10.19
C ASP A 160 -3.65 14.53 10.94
N THR A 161 -3.27 13.99 12.10
CA THR A 161 -2.28 14.57 12.99
C THR A 161 -0.84 14.53 12.44
N GLN A 162 -0.63 13.92 11.27
CA GLN A 162 0.67 13.84 10.61
C GLN A 162 0.50 13.97 9.10
N VAL A 163 1.30 14.83 8.50
CA VAL A 163 1.51 14.86 7.05
C VAL A 163 2.17 13.54 6.66
N LEU A 164 1.41 12.64 6.05
CA LEU A 164 1.88 11.34 5.58
C LEU A 164 1.62 11.23 4.09
N GLY A 165 2.59 10.69 3.40
CA GLY A 165 2.56 10.45 1.96
C GLY A 165 3.89 10.82 1.32
N THR A 166 4.17 10.20 0.18
CA THR A 166 5.39 10.47 -0.57
C THR A 166 5.20 11.73 -1.42
N THR A 167 6.11 12.70 -1.28
CA THR A 167 6.10 13.92 -2.10
C THR A 167 5.98 13.59 -3.58
N GLY A 168 5.01 14.21 -4.26
CA GLY A 168 4.71 13.98 -5.67
C GLY A 168 3.66 12.90 -5.92
N PHE A 169 3.34 12.02 -4.97
CA PHE A 169 2.25 11.03 -5.09
C PHE A 169 1.07 11.36 -4.19
N ALA A 170 1.32 11.96 -3.04
CA ALA A 170 0.28 12.29 -2.07
C ALA A 170 -0.69 13.34 -2.61
N ALA A 171 -1.97 13.12 -2.39
CA ALA A 171 -3.02 14.05 -2.75
C ALA A 171 -2.90 15.38 -1.95
N PRO A 172 -3.33 16.52 -2.52
CA PRO A 172 -3.21 17.83 -1.85
C PRO A 172 -3.80 17.86 -0.44
N GLU A 173 -4.93 17.19 -0.20
CA GLU A 173 -5.59 17.12 1.10
C GLU A 173 -4.76 16.35 2.15
N GLN A 174 -3.83 15.48 1.75
CA GLN A 174 -2.93 14.78 2.69
C GLN A 174 -1.90 15.71 3.35
N TYR A 175 -1.68 16.89 2.77
CA TYR A 175 -0.83 17.94 3.34
C TYR A 175 -1.60 18.94 4.21
N GLY A 176 -2.92 18.81 4.27
CA GLY A 176 -3.80 19.71 5.01
C GLY A 176 -4.18 19.16 6.39
N ILE A 177 -5.03 19.94 7.06
CA ILE A 177 -5.61 19.61 8.37
C ILE A 177 -6.89 18.75 8.28
N PHE A 178 -7.34 18.44 7.06
CA PHE A 178 -8.53 17.63 6.83
C PHE A 178 -8.17 16.15 6.69
N GLN A 179 -9.07 15.28 7.12
CA GLN A 179 -8.92 13.84 6.97
C GLN A 179 -9.02 13.44 5.49
N SER A 180 -8.04 12.68 5.01
CA SER A 180 -8.08 12.12 3.66
C SER A 180 -8.96 10.87 3.60
N ASP A 181 -9.80 10.78 2.58
CA ASP A 181 -10.64 9.62 2.29
C ASP A 181 -10.10 8.79 1.11
N GLU A 182 -10.87 7.79 0.67
CA GLU A 182 -10.49 6.88 -0.42
C GLU A 182 -10.09 7.58 -1.73
N ARG A 183 -10.55 8.81 -1.95
CA ARG A 183 -10.23 9.60 -3.15
C ARG A 183 -8.78 10.12 -3.17
N ALA A 184 -8.09 10.07 -2.03
CA ALA A 184 -6.65 10.32 -1.96
C ALA A 184 -5.87 9.21 -2.68
N ASP A 185 -6.27 7.94 -2.51
CA ASP A 185 -5.66 6.82 -3.22
C ASP A 185 -5.93 6.89 -4.74
N ILE A 186 -7.11 7.39 -5.15
CA ILE A 186 -7.43 7.63 -6.57
C ILE A 186 -6.49 8.66 -7.19
N PHE A 187 -6.16 9.73 -6.45
CA PHE A 187 -5.17 10.72 -6.89
C PHE A 187 -3.80 10.07 -7.11
N SER A 188 -3.30 9.37 -6.10
CA SER A 188 -1.99 8.71 -6.15
C SER A 188 -1.91 7.66 -7.26
N LEU A 189 -2.99 6.90 -7.48
CA LEU A 189 -3.09 5.92 -8.56
C LEU A 189 -3.10 6.61 -9.94
N GLY A 190 -3.72 7.78 -10.07
CA GLY A 190 -3.65 8.59 -11.29
C GLY A 190 -2.23 9.08 -11.60
N VAL A 191 -1.49 9.52 -10.58
CA VAL A 191 -0.07 9.88 -10.71
C VAL A 191 0.75 8.67 -11.14
N LEU A 192 0.56 7.51 -10.48
CA LEU A 192 1.23 6.25 -10.83
C LEU A 192 0.95 5.86 -12.27
N LEU A 193 -0.31 5.85 -12.72
CA LEU A 193 -0.70 5.55 -14.10
C LEU A 193 0.04 6.44 -15.11
N ASN A 194 0.17 7.73 -14.83
CA ASN A 194 0.92 8.62 -15.69
C ASN A 194 2.41 8.27 -15.76
N ILE A 195 3.01 7.98 -14.60
CA ILE A 195 4.45 7.67 -14.51
C ILE A 195 4.77 6.36 -15.25
N VAL A 196 3.96 5.32 -15.13
CA VAL A 196 4.22 4.06 -15.84
C VAL A 196 4.13 4.21 -17.36
N LEU A 197 3.33 5.15 -17.86
CA LEU A 197 3.16 5.43 -19.28
C LEU A 197 4.25 6.37 -19.83
N THR A 198 4.58 7.44 -19.10
CA THR A 198 5.43 8.53 -19.63
C THR A 198 6.81 8.56 -18.98
N GLY A 199 6.97 7.96 -17.79
CA GLY A 199 8.14 8.08 -16.93
C GLY A 199 8.25 9.41 -16.21
N LYS A 200 7.22 10.26 -16.28
CA LYS A 200 7.22 11.59 -15.70
C LYS A 200 5.99 11.85 -14.87
N HIS A 201 6.15 12.69 -13.86
CA HIS A 201 5.03 13.19 -13.07
C HIS A 201 4.03 13.95 -13.96
N PRO A 202 2.69 13.87 -13.73
CA PRO A 202 1.66 14.54 -14.55
C PRO A 202 1.86 16.06 -14.70
N SER A 203 2.51 16.71 -13.72
CA SER A 203 2.82 18.16 -13.81
C SER A 203 3.92 18.48 -14.82
N ARG A 204 4.71 17.51 -15.27
CA ARG A 204 5.78 17.67 -16.25
C ARG A 204 5.37 17.20 -17.64
N GLU A 205 4.68 16.04 -17.69
CA GLU A 205 4.20 15.48 -18.94
C GLU A 205 2.96 14.64 -18.66
N MET A 206 1.88 14.89 -19.37
CA MET A 206 0.62 14.17 -19.26
C MET A 206 0.55 13.10 -20.35
N ALA A 207 0.14 11.89 -20.00
CA ALA A 207 -0.14 10.83 -20.96
C ALA A 207 -1.18 11.30 -21.99
N ALA A 208 -1.07 10.79 -23.21
CA ALA A 208 -1.97 11.15 -24.31
C ALA A 208 -3.28 10.34 -24.30
N GLY A 209 -4.22 10.73 -25.17
CA GLY A 209 -5.40 9.96 -25.49
C GLY A 209 -6.37 9.70 -24.34
N LYS A 210 -6.92 8.48 -24.30
CA LYS A 210 -7.88 8.05 -23.28
C LYS A 210 -7.23 8.04 -21.88
N MET A 211 -6.03 7.50 -21.77
CA MET A 211 -5.31 7.41 -20.49
C MET A 211 -5.02 8.78 -19.90
N GLY A 212 -4.61 9.75 -20.72
CA GLY A 212 -4.40 11.13 -20.26
C GLY A 212 -5.66 11.80 -19.72
N ARG A 213 -6.84 11.51 -20.29
CA ARG A 213 -8.12 12.01 -19.74
C ARG A 213 -8.44 11.37 -18.38
N ILE A 214 -8.16 10.08 -18.22
CA ILE A 214 -8.33 9.36 -16.96
C ILE A 214 -7.40 9.92 -15.91
N VAL A 215 -6.09 10.05 -16.21
CA VAL A 215 -5.10 10.64 -15.31
C VAL A 215 -5.53 12.02 -14.85
N ARG A 216 -5.91 12.90 -15.79
CA ARG A 216 -6.36 14.26 -15.46
C ARG A 216 -7.51 14.27 -14.47
N LYS A 217 -8.51 13.39 -14.65
CA LYS A 217 -9.64 13.30 -13.75
C LYS A 217 -9.23 12.75 -12.38
N CYS A 218 -8.36 11.73 -12.31
CA CYS A 218 -7.83 11.24 -11.05
C CYS A 218 -7.08 12.31 -10.26
N THR A 219 -6.30 13.16 -10.95
CA THR A 219 -5.40 14.14 -10.34
C THR A 219 -6.01 15.54 -10.18
N MET A 220 -7.34 15.67 -10.23
CA MET A 220 -8.01 16.92 -9.89
C MET A 220 -7.71 17.31 -8.44
N THR A 221 -7.50 18.61 -8.20
CA THR A 221 -7.17 19.13 -6.86
C THR A 221 -8.31 18.86 -5.88
N ALA A 222 -9.55 19.13 -6.29
CA ALA A 222 -10.74 18.91 -5.49
C ALA A 222 -11.18 17.42 -5.56
N PRO A 223 -11.26 16.71 -4.42
CA PRO A 223 -11.61 15.28 -4.39
C PRO A 223 -12.95 14.95 -5.03
N GLU A 224 -13.94 15.84 -4.91
CA GLU A 224 -15.27 15.66 -5.51
C GLU A 224 -15.27 15.65 -7.04
N GLN A 225 -14.22 16.16 -7.68
CA GLN A 225 -14.06 16.16 -9.13
C GLN A 225 -13.37 14.89 -9.66
N ARG A 226 -12.82 14.06 -8.77
CA ARG A 226 -12.15 12.79 -9.11
C ARG A 226 -13.18 11.68 -9.35
N TYR A 227 -12.71 10.50 -9.71
CA TYR A 227 -13.51 9.28 -9.57
C TYR A 227 -13.78 9.06 -8.08
N GLN A 228 -15.03 8.74 -7.73
CA GLN A 228 -15.46 8.70 -6.33
C GLN A 228 -15.16 7.35 -5.66
N SER A 229 -14.65 6.36 -6.40
CA SER A 229 -14.20 5.08 -5.84
C SER A 229 -13.21 4.39 -6.81
N ALA A 230 -12.45 3.44 -6.28
CA ALA A 230 -11.59 2.57 -7.10
C ALA A 230 -12.40 1.78 -8.14
N ARG A 231 -13.63 1.38 -7.80
CA ARG A 231 -14.55 0.72 -8.73
C ARG A 231 -14.93 1.62 -9.89
N ALA A 232 -15.31 2.88 -9.62
CA ALA A 232 -15.68 3.83 -10.66
C ALA A 232 -14.51 4.15 -11.61
N LEU A 233 -13.27 4.14 -11.12
CA LEU A 233 -12.07 4.25 -11.94
C LEU A 233 -11.86 2.99 -12.80
N MET A 234 -12.00 1.81 -12.21
CA MET A 234 -11.84 0.52 -12.91
C MET A 234 -12.82 0.37 -14.09
N GLU A 235 -14.06 0.84 -13.95
CA GLU A 235 -15.10 0.74 -15.00
C GLU A 235 -14.79 1.56 -16.26
N VAL A 236 -13.91 2.55 -16.19
CA VAL A 236 -13.54 3.41 -17.34
C VAL A 236 -12.18 3.04 -17.95
N LEU A 237 -11.41 2.21 -17.26
CA LEU A 237 -10.16 1.66 -17.78
C LEU A 237 -10.44 0.58 -18.82
#